data_f777165f2701bc82c2196755b64dd25e
#
_entry.id   f777165f2701bc82c2196755b64dd25e
#
_cell.length_a   1.000
_cell.length_b   1.000
_cell.length_c   1.000
_cell.angle_alpha   90.00
_cell.angle_beta   90.00
_cell.angle_gamma   90.00
#
_symmetry.space_group_name_H-M   'P 1'
#
loop_
_entity.id
_entity.type
_entity.pdbx_description
1 polymer ?
#
loop_
_entity_poly.entity_id
_entity_poly.type
_entity_poly.pdbx_seq_one_letter_code
_entity_poly.pdbx_strand_id
1 'polypeptide(L)'
;VIVCAFPYLIKEKSARNLSYYACVRDYHITVMNILKNAAAELSELTGFIFEPFSDNSPIREVSAAVKAGIGVLGDNGLLITEKYGSYVFLGEFVTDMKIDAPVYNKSCLHCGMCQKKCRGNALENGKVNEDKCISAITQKKGELSSEETELILENGLAWGCDGCQTVCPMNRNAEETYISDFIDSAHHYLKADEVNERIKTSAYNWRGKKTILRNLDIFSF
;
A
#
# COMPACT_ATOMS: atom_id res chain seq x y z
N VAL A 1 18.47 -6.92 9.48
CA VAL A 1 17.07 -6.84 9.06
C VAL A 1 16.93 -7.46 7.68
N ILE A 2 15.93 -8.32 7.49
CA ILE A 2 15.51 -8.85 6.19
C ILE A 2 14.17 -8.19 5.85
N VAL A 3 14.07 -7.56 4.67
CA VAL A 3 12.82 -6.95 4.22
C VAL A 3 12.19 -7.80 3.13
N CYS A 4 10.88 -7.95 3.20
CA CYS A 4 10.07 -8.70 2.25
C CYS A 4 9.06 -7.78 1.56
N ALA A 5 8.83 -7.99 0.27
CA ALA A 5 7.82 -7.28 -0.52
C ALA A 5 6.71 -8.24 -0.93
N PHE A 6 5.46 -7.88 -0.60
CA PHE A 6 4.26 -8.69 -0.82
C PHE A 6 3.38 -8.01 -1.88
N PRO A 7 3.36 -8.49 -3.13
CA PRO A 7 2.57 -7.87 -4.18
C PRO A 7 1.07 -7.97 -3.89
N TYR A 8 0.34 -6.87 -4.17
CA TYR A 8 -1.11 -6.81 -3.95
C TYR A 8 -1.92 -6.45 -5.19
N LEU A 9 -1.27 -6.14 -6.31
CA LEU A 9 -1.98 -5.74 -7.52
C LEU A 9 -2.85 -6.88 -8.05
N ILE A 10 -4.13 -6.59 -8.23
CA ILE A 10 -5.08 -7.39 -8.99
C ILE A 10 -5.74 -6.44 -9.99
N LYS A 11 -5.51 -6.68 -11.28
CA LYS A 11 -6.08 -5.84 -12.34
C LYS A 11 -7.53 -6.26 -12.57
N GLU A 12 -8.41 -5.28 -12.49
CA GLU A 12 -9.83 -5.48 -12.73
C GLU A 12 -10.26 -4.66 -13.94
N LYS A 13 -11.12 -5.23 -14.77
CA LYS A 13 -11.67 -4.57 -15.97
C LYS A 13 -12.95 -3.78 -15.65
N SER A 14 -13.61 -4.11 -14.55
CA SER A 14 -14.83 -3.44 -14.11
C SER A 14 -14.51 -2.14 -13.34
N ALA A 15 -15.53 -1.32 -13.11
CA ALA A 15 -15.41 -0.13 -12.30
C ALA A 15 -14.99 -0.48 -10.86
N ARG A 16 -14.15 0.35 -10.26
CA ARG A 16 -13.75 0.24 -8.85
C ARG A 16 -13.96 1.56 -8.13
N ASN A 17 -14.23 1.49 -6.83
CA ASN A 17 -14.30 2.64 -5.94
C ASN A 17 -13.34 2.53 -4.73
N LEU A 18 -12.45 1.56 -4.76
CA LEU A 18 -11.34 1.39 -3.81
C LEU A 18 -10.00 1.47 -4.54
N SER A 19 -8.97 1.96 -3.87
CA SER A 19 -7.58 1.85 -4.36
C SER A 19 -7.13 0.40 -4.36
N TYR A 20 -6.14 0.05 -5.19
CA TYR A 20 -5.69 -1.34 -5.33
C TYR A 20 -5.31 -1.99 -4.00
N TYR A 21 -4.61 -1.26 -3.11
CA TYR A 21 -4.23 -1.82 -1.82
C TYR A 21 -5.42 -2.10 -0.89
N ALA A 22 -6.54 -1.39 -1.07
CA ALA A 22 -7.74 -1.56 -0.26
C ALA A 22 -8.73 -2.58 -0.84
N CYS A 23 -8.48 -3.05 -2.07
CA CYS A 23 -9.28 -4.09 -2.71
C CYS A 23 -9.03 -5.49 -2.13
N VAL A 24 -7.90 -5.70 -1.48
CA VAL A 24 -7.51 -6.99 -0.92
C VAL A 24 -7.71 -7.01 0.59
N ARG A 25 -7.59 -8.20 1.17
CA ARG A 25 -7.61 -8.36 2.63
C ARG A 25 -6.57 -7.48 3.30
N ASP A 26 -6.88 -7.01 4.50
CA ASP A 26 -5.95 -6.21 5.30
C ASP A 26 -4.60 -6.93 5.42
N TYR A 27 -3.57 -6.25 4.92
CA TYR A 27 -2.21 -6.78 4.87
C TYR A 27 -1.63 -7.07 6.26
N HIS A 28 -2.06 -6.34 7.30
CA HIS A 28 -1.68 -6.65 8.67
C HIS A 28 -2.08 -8.09 9.06
N ILE A 29 -3.14 -8.62 8.47
CA ILE A 29 -3.55 -10.01 8.70
C ILE A 29 -2.72 -10.95 7.82
N THR A 30 -2.75 -10.74 6.51
CA THR A 30 -2.13 -11.65 5.53
C THR A 30 -0.61 -11.66 5.63
N VAL A 31 0.03 -10.49 5.61
CA VAL A 31 1.49 -10.37 5.67
C VAL A 31 2.03 -10.88 6.99
N MET A 32 1.41 -10.51 8.12
CA MET A 32 1.85 -11.00 9.43
C MET A 32 1.71 -12.51 9.57
N ASN A 33 0.68 -13.12 9.00
CA ASN A 33 0.55 -14.60 9.01
C ASN A 33 1.68 -15.27 8.21
N ILE A 34 1.99 -14.74 7.02
CA ILE A 34 3.09 -15.25 6.19
C ILE A 34 4.43 -15.09 6.93
N LEU A 35 4.69 -13.91 7.48
CA LEU A 35 5.93 -13.63 8.21
C LEU A 35 6.08 -14.50 9.45
N LYS A 36 5.03 -14.69 10.26
CA LYS A 36 5.09 -15.55 11.46
C LYS A 36 5.42 -16.98 11.11
N ASN A 37 4.81 -17.53 10.07
CA ASN A 37 5.10 -18.90 9.63
C ASN A 37 6.54 -19.01 9.13
N ALA A 38 6.99 -18.06 8.30
CA ALA A 38 8.36 -18.04 7.82
C ALA A 38 9.39 -17.83 8.95
N ALA A 39 9.09 -17.00 9.96
CA ALA A 39 9.95 -16.80 11.12
C ALA A 39 10.17 -18.10 11.91
N ALA A 40 9.08 -18.86 12.12
CA ALA A 40 9.17 -20.14 12.83
C ALA A 40 10.06 -21.14 12.07
N GLU A 41 9.83 -21.30 10.76
CA GLU A 41 10.62 -22.19 9.91
C GLU A 41 12.10 -21.75 9.83
N LEU A 42 12.36 -20.44 9.65
CA LEU A 42 13.73 -19.92 9.59
C LEU A 42 14.46 -20.12 10.92
N SER A 43 13.79 -19.90 12.04
CA SER A 43 14.41 -20.10 13.36
C SER A 43 14.73 -21.57 13.61
N GLU A 44 13.85 -22.50 13.22
CA GLU A 44 14.09 -23.93 13.31
C GLU A 44 15.29 -24.38 12.44
N LEU A 45 15.35 -23.88 11.21
CA LEU A 45 16.39 -24.26 10.25
C LEU A 45 17.76 -23.68 10.57
N THR A 46 17.83 -22.49 11.16
CA THR A 46 19.08 -21.73 11.28
C THR A 46 19.59 -21.59 12.71
N GLY A 47 18.69 -21.73 13.70
CA GLY A 47 18.98 -21.48 15.11
C GLY A 47 19.04 -19.98 15.48
N PHE A 48 18.81 -19.06 14.53
CA PHE A 48 18.75 -17.62 14.78
C PHE A 48 17.31 -17.17 15.10
N ILE A 49 17.18 -15.98 15.70
CA ILE A 49 15.89 -15.36 16.01
C ILE A 49 15.43 -14.53 14.80
N PHE A 50 14.14 -14.66 14.44
CA PHE A 50 13.50 -13.84 13.42
C PHE A 50 12.22 -13.26 14.00
N GLU A 51 12.22 -11.98 14.37
CA GLU A 51 11.05 -11.28 14.89
C GLU A 51 10.33 -10.57 13.75
N PRO A 52 9.07 -10.94 13.41
CA PRO A 52 8.35 -10.38 12.27
C PRO A 52 7.66 -9.06 12.60
N PHE A 53 7.72 -8.12 11.68
CA PHE A 53 7.02 -6.84 11.72
C PHE A 53 6.36 -6.53 10.39
N SER A 54 5.26 -5.76 10.43
CA SER A 54 4.62 -5.14 9.29
C SER A 54 3.93 -3.86 9.79
N ASP A 55 4.31 -2.70 9.26
CA ASP A 55 3.86 -1.35 9.60
C ASP A 55 4.32 -0.85 10.99
N ASN A 56 3.98 -1.50 12.07
CA ASN A 56 4.35 -1.08 13.44
C ASN A 56 5.79 -1.46 13.83
N SER A 57 6.74 -1.20 12.99
CA SER A 57 8.15 -1.50 13.18
C SER A 57 8.93 -0.27 13.70
N PRO A 58 10.00 -0.46 14.49
CA PRO A 58 10.93 0.61 14.82
C PRO A 58 11.81 1.04 13.62
N ILE A 59 11.66 0.36 12.48
CA ILE A 59 12.45 0.54 11.28
C ILE A 59 11.63 1.28 10.22
N ARG A 60 12.27 2.17 9.47
CA ARG A 60 11.65 2.80 8.29
C ARG A 60 11.68 1.80 7.14
N GLU A 61 10.60 1.05 6.95
CA GLU A 61 10.47 -0.08 6.01
C GLU A 61 10.94 0.25 4.59
N VAL A 62 10.46 1.34 4.00
CA VAL A 62 10.87 1.77 2.64
C VAL A 62 12.37 2.01 2.57
N SER A 63 12.95 2.67 3.57
CA SER A 63 14.40 2.95 3.60
C SER A 63 15.21 1.66 3.77
N ALA A 64 14.72 0.72 4.57
CA ALA A 64 15.34 -0.59 4.76
C ALA A 64 15.26 -1.42 3.47
N ALA A 65 14.10 -1.40 2.78
CA ALA A 65 13.90 -2.10 1.51
C ALA A 65 14.84 -1.59 0.41
N VAL A 66 15.03 -0.27 0.32
CA VAL A 66 15.99 0.33 -0.63
C VAL A 66 17.42 -0.10 -0.31
N LYS A 67 17.82 -0.07 0.97
CA LYS A 67 19.14 -0.54 1.40
C LYS A 67 19.35 -2.04 1.16
N ALA A 68 18.29 -2.83 1.31
CA ALA A 68 18.30 -4.26 1.02
C ALA A 68 18.31 -4.58 -0.49
N GLY A 69 18.19 -3.57 -1.36
CA GLY A 69 18.21 -3.76 -2.81
C GLY A 69 16.92 -4.33 -3.41
N ILE A 70 15.81 -4.28 -2.68
CA ILE A 70 14.51 -4.79 -3.16
C ILE A 70 13.93 -3.88 -4.26
N GLY A 71 14.19 -2.59 -4.18
CA GLY A 71 13.69 -1.62 -5.12
C GLY A 71 14.28 -0.24 -4.91
N VAL A 72 13.68 0.77 -5.52
CA VAL A 72 14.11 2.17 -5.44
C VAL A 72 13.02 3.02 -4.75
N LEU A 73 13.45 4.10 -4.10
CA LEU A 73 12.51 5.11 -3.61
C LEU A 73 12.02 5.95 -4.79
N GLY A 74 10.73 5.94 -5.04
CA GLY A 74 10.08 6.80 -6.04
C GLY A 74 9.91 8.23 -5.56
N ASP A 75 9.81 9.18 -6.50
CA ASP A 75 9.46 10.60 -6.19
C ASP A 75 8.05 10.73 -5.58
N ASN A 76 7.24 9.67 -5.63
CA ASN A 76 5.95 9.57 -4.97
C ASN A 76 6.03 9.02 -3.52
N GLY A 77 7.22 8.81 -3.00
CA GLY A 77 7.46 8.30 -1.64
C GLY A 77 7.29 6.79 -1.46
N LEU A 78 6.95 6.05 -2.53
CA LEU A 78 6.74 4.61 -2.46
C LEU A 78 7.99 3.84 -2.89
N LEU A 79 8.16 2.62 -2.35
CA LEU A 79 9.10 1.67 -2.91
C LEU A 79 8.62 1.22 -4.29
N ILE A 80 9.52 1.17 -5.27
CA ILE A 80 9.23 0.65 -6.61
C ILE A 80 10.16 -0.54 -6.85
N THR A 81 9.59 -1.73 -6.88
CA THR A 81 10.28 -2.98 -7.21
C THR A 81 10.34 -3.19 -8.72
N GLU A 82 11.27 -4.02 -9.19
CA GLU A 82 11.44 -4.28 -10.62
C GLU A 82 10.28 -5.10 -11.20
N LYS A 83 9.80 -6.09 -10.45
CA LYS A 83 8.77 -7.04 -10.90
C LYS A 83 7.35 -6.55 -10.66
N TYR A 84 7.08 -5.98 -9.49
CA TYR A 84 5.74 -5.64 -9.03
C TYR A 84 5.49 -4.13 -8.99
N GLY A 85 6.44 -3.31 -9.47
CA GLY A 85 6.35 -1.88 -9.36
C GLY A 85 6.19 -1.42 -7.92
N SER A 86 5.36 -0.42 -7.69
CA SER A 86 5.05 0.08 -6.34
C SER A 86 3.82 -0.58 -5.69
N TYR A 87 3.30 -1.65 -6.28
CA TYR A 87 2.12 -2.36 -5.77
C TYR A 87 2.53 -3.47 -4.81
N VAL A 88 3.28 -3.13 -3.78
CA VAL A 88 3.77 -4.05 -2.75
C VAL A 88 3.50 -3.51 -1.35
N PHE A 89 3.07 -4.37 -0.44
CA PHE A 89 3.20 -4.15 1.00
C PHE A 89 4.58 -4.56 1.45
N LEU A 90 5.05 -4.00 2.55
CA LEU A 90 6.32 -4.35 3.16
C LEU A 90 6.10 -5.09 4.47
N GLY A 91 7.10 -5.85 4.82
CA GLY A 91 7.24 -6.46 6.12
C GLY A 91 8.66 -6.94 6.29
N GLU A 92 9.10 -7.10 7.51
CA GLU A 92 10.48 -7.44 7.79
C GLU A 92 10.65 -8.38 8.97
N PHE A 93 11.85 -8.97 9.01
CA PHE A 93 12.36 -9.65 10.18
C PHE A 93 13.51 -8.85 10.79
N VAL A 94 13.43 -8.60 12.08
CA VAL A 94 14.59 -8.26 12.89
C VAL A 94 15.23 -9.58 13.33
N THR A 95 16.54 -9.72 13.10
CA THR A 95 17.26 -10.97 13.36
C THR A 95 18.65 -10.68 13.94
N ASP A 96 19.17 -11.57 14.74
CA ASP A 96 20.55 -11.60 15.24
C ASP A 96 21.53 -12.24 14.23
N MET A 97 21.01 -12.80 13.13
CA MET A 97 21.79 -13.32 12.03
C MET A 97 22.54 -12.19 11.31
N LYS A 98 23.83 -12.35 11.07
CA LYS A 98 24.60 -11.44 10.23
C LYS A 98 24.30 -11.69 8.77
N ILE A 99 23.90 -10.62 8.07
CA ILE A 99 23.54 -10.66 6.65
C ILE A 99 24.23 -9.50 5.95
N ASP A 100 24.95 -9.78 4.87
CA ASP A 100 25.54 -8.77 4.01
C ASP A 100 24.47 -8.21 3.06
N ALA A 101 24.33 -6.88 3.04
CA ALA A 101 23.38 -6.23 2.13
C ALA A 101 23.97 -6.14 0.72
N PRO A 102 23.20 -6.44 -0.32
CA PRO A 102 23.65 -6.26 -1.70
C PRO A 102 23.85 -4.76 -2.01
N VAL A 103 24.80 -4.46 -2.89
CA VAL A 103 24.92 -3.11 -3.44
C VAL A 103 23.92 -2.95 -4.57
N TYR A 104 23.01 -1.97 -4.43
CA TYR A 104 21.96 -1.69 -5.41
C TYR A 104 22.08 -0.26 -5.93
N ASN A 105 22.34 -0.09 -7.23
CA ASN A 105 22.68 1.20 -7.85
C ASN A 105 21.60 1.73 -8.80
N LYS A 106 20.34 1.26 -8.66
CA LYS A 106 19.22 1.79 -9.44
C LYS A 106 18.55 2.97 -8.72
N SER A 107 17.90 3.83 -9.47
CA SER A 107 17.12 4.97 -8.95
C SER A 107 15.79 5.10 -9.67
N CYS A 108 14.89 5.92 -9.12
CA CYS A 108 13.70 6.39 -9.81
C CYS A 108 14.09 7.09 -11.12
N LEU A 109 13.21 7.06 -12.12
CA LEU A 109 13.43 7.77 -13.40
C LEU A 109 13.33 9.29 -13.28
N HIS A 110 12.87 9.82 -12.15
CA HIS A 110 12.68 11.25 -11.88
C HIS A 110 11.91 12.00 -12.99
N CYS A 111 10.94 11.31 -13.63
CA CYS A 111 10.21 11.83 -14.78
C CYS A 111 9.10 12.84 -14.44
N GLY A 112 8.79 13.04 -13.15
CA GLY A 112 7.79 13.99 -12.66
C GLY A 112 6.33 13.63 -12.96
N MET A 113 6.04 12.48 -13.58
CA MET A 113 4.68 12.11 -13.95
C MET A 113 3.76 11.93 -12.74
N CYS A 114 4.26 11.36 -11.65
CA CYS A 114 3.51 11.19 -10.40
C CYS A 114 3.09 12.55 -9.81
N GLN A 115 3.99 13.55 -9.82
CA GLN A 115 3.69 14.91 -9.36
C GLN A 115 2.61 15.56 -10.24
N LYS A 116 2.75 15.50 -11.57
CA LYS A 116 1.77 16.07 -12.52
C LYS A 116 0.38 15.44 -12.39
N LYS A 117 0.30 14.15 -12.05
CA LYS A 117 -0.97 13.42 -11.90
C LYS A 117 -1.61 13.60 -10.53
N CYS A 118 -0.85 14.06 -9.54
CA CYS A 118 -1.34 14.23 -8.18
C CYS A 118 -2.37 15.37 -8.09
N ARG A 119 -3.66 15.05 -8.05
CA ARG A 119 -4.75 16.05 -8.01
C ARG A 119 -4.71 16.90 -6.74
N GLY A 120 -4.30 16.34 -5.60
CA GLY A 120 -4.14 17.10 -4.36
C GLY A 120 -2.84 17.92 -4.31
N ASN A 121 -1.97 17.84 -5.33
CA ASN A 121 -0.65 18.49 -5.32
C ASN A 121 0.17 18.14 -4.06
N ALA A 122 0.07 16.90 -3.62
CA ALA A 122 0.70 16.41 -2.39
C ALA A 122 2.19 16.07 -2.55
N LEU A 123 2.69 15.96 -3.78
CA LEU A 123 4.04 15.49 -4.07
C LEU A 123 4.95 16.65 -4.44
N GLU A 124 5.97 16.87 -3.63
CA GLU A 124 6.97 17.91 -3.88
C GLU A 124 8.36 17.42 -3.46
N ASN A 125 9.32 17.48 -4.38
CA ASN A 125 10.74 17.15 -4.13
C ASN A 125 10.95 15.78 -3.44
N GLY A 126 10.21 14.75 -3.86
CA GLY A 126 10.30 13.40 -3.27
C GLY A 126 9.67 13.27 -1.89
N LYS A 127 8.94 14.28 -1.43
CA LYS A 127 8.19 14.27 -0.17
C LYS A 127 6.70 14.27 -0.43
N VAL A 128 5.96 13.65 0.47
CA VAL A 128 4.51 13.61 0.46
C VAL A 128 3.97 14.53 1.55
N ASN A 129 3.12 15.49 1.16
CA ASN A 129 2.33 16.27 2.10
C ASN A 129 1.04 15.50 2.37
N GLU A 130 0.90 14.93 3.56
CA GLU A 130 -0.25 14.10 3.93
C GLU A 130 -1.56 14.89 3.96
N ASP A 131 -1.53 16.17 4.34
CA ASP A 131 -2.73 17.02 4.38
C ASP A 131 -3.34 17.26 2.97
N LYS A 132 -2.54 17.09 1.93
CA LYS A 132 -2.94 17.24 0.53
C LYS A 132 -3.11 15.90 -0.19
N CYS A 133 -2.65 14.80 0.41
CA CYS A 133 -2.72 13.47 -0.19
C CYS A 133 -4.15 12.94 -0.15
N ILE A 134 -4.77 12.69 -1.31
CA ILE A 134 -6.14 12.17 -1.37
C ILE A 134 -6.26 10.85 -0.61
N SER A 135 -5.24 9.98 -0.65
CA SER A 135 -5.25 8.76 0.15
C SER A 135 -5.37 9.04 1.65
N ALA A 136 -4.65 10.03 2.17
CA ALA A 136 -4.75 10.44 3.56
C ALA A 136 -6.09 11.15 3.86
N ILE A 137 -6.58 11.99 2.93
CA ILE A 137 -7.87 12.68 3.05
C ILE A 137 -9.02 11.66 3.16
N THR A 138 -9.03 10.58 2.35
CA THR A 138 -10.05 9.52 2.46
C THR A 138 -10.06 8.85 3.83
N GLN A 139 -8.95 8.91 4.56
CA GLN A 139 -8.75 8.31 5.88
C GLN A 139 -8.95 9.27 7.05
N LYS A 140 -9.21 10.54 6.79
CA LYS A 140 -9.45 11.56 7.82
C LYS A 140 -10.75 11.26 8.57
N LYS A 141 -10.71 11.31 9.90
CA LYS A 141 -11.91 11.18 10.75
C LYS A 141 -12.70 12.49 10.81
N GLY A 142 -14.00 12.41 11.06
CA GLY A 142 -14.87 13.57 11.18
C GLY A 142 -15.37 14.10 9.83
N GLU A 143 -15.67 15.38 9.79
CA GLU A 143 -16.16 16.05 8.58
C GLU A 143 -15.01 16.41 7.64
N LEU A 144 -15.31 16.47 6.36
CA LEU A 144 -14.41 16.93 5.31
C LEU A 144 -14.78 18.36 4.91
N SER A 145 -13.81 19.14 4.47
CA SER A 145 -14.10 20.41 3.80
C SER A 145 -14.73 20.17 2.43
N SER A 146 -15.30 21.23 1.84
CA SER A 146 -15.85 21.13 0.50
C SER A 146 -14.79 20.74 -0.53
N GLU A 147 -13.58 21.29 -0.40
CA GLU A 147 -12.45 20.98 -1.28
C GLU A 147 -11.99 19.52 -1.13
N GLU A 148 -11.94 19.02 0.10
CA GLU A 148 -11.58 17.61 0.36
C GLU A 148 -12.63 16.65 -0.24
N THR A 149 -13.91 17.00 -0.12
CA THR A 149 -15.02 16.24 -0.69
C THR A 149 -14.94 16.22 -2.21
N GLU A 150 -14.69 17.36 -2.84
CA GLU A 150 -14.51 17.48 -4.28
C GLU A 150 -13.33 16.66 -4.79
N LEU A 151 -12.19 16.68 -4.09
CA LEU A 151 -11.01 15.87 -4.41
C LEU A 151 -11.32 14.37 -4.39
N ILE A 152 -12.09 13.89 -3.40
CA ILE A 152 -12.52 12.48 -3.33
C ILE A 152 -13.44 12.15 -4.51
N LEU A 153 -14.43 13.00 -4.78
CA LEU A 153 -15.38 12.82 -5.88
C LEU A 153 -14.66 12.72 -7.23
N GLU A 154 -13.77 13.66 -7.52
CA GLU A 154 -12.97 13.67 -8.74
C GLU A 154 -11.99 12.49 -8.86
N ASN A 155 -11.47 11.99 -7.72
CA ASN A 155 -10.61 10.83 -7.70
C ASN A 155 -11.37 9.54 -8.01
N GLY A 156 -12.68 9.49 -7.72
CA GLY A 156 -13.56 8.35 -7.97
C GLY A 156 -13.36 7.16 -7.03
N LEU A 157 -12.60 7.33 -5.93
CA LEU A 157 -12.31 6.25 -4.97
C LEU A 157 -12.75 6.66 -3.57
N ALA A 158 -13.58 5.85 -2.95
CA ALA A 158 -14.03 6.06 -1.58
C ALA A 158 -12.92 5.80 -0.53
N TRP A 159 -11.88 5.06 -0.91
CA TRP A 159 -10.74 4.79 -0.04
C TRP A 159 -9.44 4.70 -0.82
N GLY A 160 -8.45 5.48 -0.36
CA GLY A 160 -7.13 5.52 -0.97
C GLY A 160 -7.06 6.33 -2.27
N CYS A 161 -5.92 6.25 -2.93
CA CYS A 161 -5.66 6.90 -4.22
C CYS A 161 -4.51 6.18 -4.92
N ASP A 162 -4.66 5.92 -6.23
CA ASP A 162 -3.61 5.28 -7.03
C ASP A 162 -3.02 6.22 -8.08
N GLY A 163 -3.37 7.51 -8.08
CA GLY A 163 -3.02 8.45 -9.15
C GLY A 163 -1.52 8.50 -9.46
N CYS A 164 -0.66 8.52 -8.44
CA CYS A 164 0.79 8.55 -8.61
C CYS A 164 1.38 7.19 -9.02
N GLN A 165 0.69 6.07 -8.71
CA GLN A 165 1.12 4.72 -9.06
C GLN A 165 0.74 4.36 -10.50
N THR A 166 -0.51 4.65 -10.89
CA THR A 166 -1.04 4.27 -12.22
C THR A 166 -0.36 4.98 -13.38
N VAL A 167 0.18 6.18 -13.14
CA VAL A 167 0.88 6.96 -14.17
C VAL A 167 2.37 6.65 -14.25
N CYS A 168 2.92 5.94 -13.26
CA CYS A 168 4.35 5.68 -13.17
C CYS A 168 4.82 4.74 -14.28
N PRO A 169 5.81 5.16 -15.13
CA PRO A 169 6.34 4.28 -16.18
C PRO A 169 6.95 2.99 -15.63
N MET A 170 7.51 3.03 -14.41
CA MET A 170 8.10 1.86 -13.76
C MET A 170 7.05 0.85 -13.28
N ASN A 171 5.78 1.24 -13.23
CA ASN A 171 4.66 0.36 -12.90
C ASN A 171 3.98 -0.26 -14.15
N ARG A 172 4.37 0.15 -15.36
CA ARG A 172 3.70 -0.26 -16.61
C ARG A 172 3.58 -1.78 -16.76
N ASN A 173 4.65 -2.48 -16.42
CA ASN A 173 4.75 -3.93 -16.54
C ASN A 173 4.65 -4.65 -15.18
N ALA A 174 4.12 -3.97 -14.16
CA ALA A 174 3.93 -4.58 -12.85
C ALA A 174 3.07 -5.85 -12.98
N GLU A 175 3.58 -6.95 -12.43
CA GLU A 175 2.88 -8.22 -12.36
C GLU A 175 1.82 -8.19 -11.26
N GLU A 176 0.78 -9.00 -11.44
CA GLU A 176 -0.26 -9.18 -10.43
C GLU A 176 0.23 -10.07 -9.28
N THR A 177 -0.49 -10.01 -8.16
CA THR A 177 -0.18 -10.84 -7.00
C THR A 177 -0.37 -12.32 -7.29
N TYR A 178 0.44 -13.12 -6.64
CA TYR A 178 0.30 -14.58 -6.56
C TYR A 178 -0.16 -15.05 -5.17
N ILE A 179 -0.40 -14.12 -4.25
CA ILE A 179 -0.80 -14.43 -2.87
C ILE A 179 -2.29 -14.78 -2.86
N SER A 180 -2.59 -16.05 -2.61
CA SER A 180 -3.95 -16.59 -2.68
C SER A 180 -4.93 -15.84 -1.77
N ASP A 181 -4.53 -15.51 -0.53
CA ASP A 181 -5.37 -14.77 0.41
C ASP A 181 -5.77 -13.37 -0.10
N PHE A 182 -4.91 -12.71 -0.89
CA PHE A 182 -5.26 -11.46 -1.57
C PHE A 182 -6.17 -11.69 -2.78
N ILE A 183 -5.91 -12.75 -3.57
CA ILE A 183 -6.71 -13.09 -4.75
C ILE A 183 -8.14 -13.45 -4.32
N ASP A 184 -8.28 -14.33 -3.34
CA ASP A 184 -9.57 -14.86 -2.88
C ASP A 184 -10.42 -13.79 -2.16
N SER A 185 -9.78 -12.79 -1.56
CA SER A 185 -10.45 -11.69 -0.85
C SER A 185 -10.76 -10.47 -1.72
N ALA A 186 -10.28 -10.44 -2.96
CA ALA A 186 -10.33 -9.26 -3.82
C ALA A 186 -11.76 -8.72 -4.02
N HIS A 187 -11.92 -7.42 -3.76
CA HIS A 187 -13.21 -6.73 -3.90
C HIS A 187 -12.98 -5.28 -4.33
N HIS A 188 -13.26 -4.99 -5.58
CA HIS A 188 -12.89 -3.72 -6.20
C HIS A 188 -13.95 -2.63 -6.04
N TYR A 189 -15.22 -3.01 -5.86
CA TYR A 189 -16.33 -2.08 -5.72
C TYR A 189 -17.14 -2.36 -4.46
N LEU A 190 -17.06 -1.46 -3.49
CA LEU A 190 -17.72 -1.57 -2.19
C LEU A 190 -19.04 -0.80 -2.19
N LYS A 191 -20.13 -1.45 -1.79
CA LYS A 191 -21.42 -0.83 -1.52
C LYS A 191 -21.58 -0.55 -0.03
N ALA A 192 -22.42 0.42 0.31
CA ALA A 192 -22.64 0.83 1.70
C ALA A 192 -23.23 -0.28 2.59
N ASP A 193 -24.11 -1.13 2.04
CA ASP A 193 -24.72 -2.28 2.73
C ASP A 193 -23.72 -3.41 3.01
N GLU A 194 -22.67 -3.55 2.20
CA GLU A 194 -21.61 -4.57 2.36
C GLU A 194 -20.58 -4.20 3.43
N VAL A 195 -20.51 -2.92 3.86
CA VAL A 195 -19.46 -2.44 4.79
C VAL A 195 -19.45 -3.23 6.11
N ASN A 196 -20.61 -3.60 6.64
CA ASN A 196 -20.71 -4.33 7.91
C ASN A 196 -20.01 -5.68 7.89
N GLU A 197 -20.10 -6.37 6.77
CA GLU A 197 -19.54 -7.71 6.59
C GLU A 197 -18.03 -7.60 6.32
N ARG A 198 -17.64 -6.70 5.43
CA ARG A 198 -16.27 -6.62 4.92
C ARG A 198 -15.28 -5.89 5.81
N ILE A 199 -15.76 -4.94 6.63
CA ILE A 199 -14.86 -4.03 7.36
C ILE A 199 -13.82 -4.74 8.23
N LYS A 200 -14.18 -5.86 8.86
CA LYS A 200 -13.30 -6.56 9.81
C LYS A 200 -11.99 -7.08 9.21
N THR A 201 -11.99 -7.32 7.91
CA THR A 201 -10.86 -7.88 7.18
C THR A 201 -10.31 -6.95 6.12
N SER A 202 -10.67 -5.67 6.16
CA SER A 202 -10.31 -4.68 5.15
C SER A 202 -9.43 -3.58 5.71
N ALA A 203 -8.55 -3.04 4.88
CA ALA A 203 -7.62 -1.97 5.26
C ALA A 203 -8.30 -0.71 5.80
N TYR A 204 -9.57 -0.45 5.46
CA TYR A 204 -10.30 0.71 5.99
C TYR A 204 -10.87 0.51 7.42
N ASN A 205 -10.68 -0.66 8.03
CA ASN A 205 -11.14 -0.95 9.41
C ASN A 205 -10.50 -0.02 10.46
N TRP A 206 -9.23 0.32 10.31
CA TRP A 206 -8.48 1.08 11.32
C TRP A 206 -9.04 2.50 11.59
N ARG A 207 -9.74 3.09 10.63
CA ARG A 207 -10.45 4.37 10.81
C ARG A 207 -11.90 4.20 11.21
N GLY A 208 -12.41 2.98 11.12
CA GLY A 208 -13.76 2.60 11.49
C GLY A 208 -14.82 2.87 10.43
N LYS A 209 -15.95 2.23 10.63
CA LYS A 209 -17.09 2.19 9.69
C LYS A 209 -17.59 3.57 9.23
N LYS A 210 -17.63 4.55 10.15
CA LYS A 210 -18.17 5.89 9.84
C LYS A 210 -17.38 6.59 8.74
N THR A 211 -16.05 6.40 8.71
CA THR A 211 -15.18 7.05 7.74
C THR A 211 -15.43 6.53 6.32
N ILE A 212 -15.48 5.21 6.14
CA ILE A 212 -15.72 4.63 4.80
C ILE A 212 -17.16 4.89 4.32
N LEU A 213 -18.16 4.83 5.20
CA LEU A 213 -19.55 5.13 4.84
C LEU A 213 -19.72 6.60 4.41
N ARG A 214 -19.10 7.55 5.14
CA ARG A 214 -19.09 8.97 4.73
C ARG A 214 -18.51 9.13 3.31
N ASN A 215 -17.42 8.45 3.00
CA ASN A 215 -16.80 8.56 1.68
C ASN A 215 -17.67 7.91 0.59
N LEU A 216 -18.32 6.78 0.87
CA LEU A 216 -19.24 6.15 -0.08
C LEU A 216 -20.47 7.05 -0.38
N ASP A 217 -20.96 7.78 0.63
CA ASP A 217 -22.07 8.72 0.49
C ASP A 217 -21.78 9.86 -0.49
N ILE A 218 -20.52 10.25 -0.64
CA ILE A 218 -20.08 11.25 -1.65
C ILE A 218 -20.46 10.86 -3.09
N PHE A 219 -20.62 9.55 -3.36
CA PHE A 219 -20.93 9.01 -4.70
C PHE A 219 -22.40 8.62 -4.86
N SER A 220 -23.26 8.91 -3.87
CA SER A 220 -24.68 8.49 -3.85
C SER A 220 -25.61 9.53 -4.48
N PHE A 221 -25.27 10.07 -5.67
CA PHE A 221 -26.12 11.02 -6.41
C PHE A 221 -26.79 10.40 -7.60
#